data_638613b866cff1c7fa38289369556eda
#
_entry.id   638613b866cff1c7fa38289369556eda
#
_cell.length_a   1.000
_cell.length_b   1.000
_cell.length_c   1.000
_cell.angle_alpha   90.00
_cell.angle_beta   90.00
_cell.angle_gamma   90.00
#
_symmetry.space_group_name_H-M   'P 1'
#
loop_
_entity.id
_entity.type
_entity.pdbx_description
1 polymer ?
#
loop_
_entity_poly.entity_id
_entity_poly.type
_entity_poly.pdbx_seq_one_letter_code
_entity_poly.pdbx_strand_id
1 'polypeptide(L)'
;KHSGVSHFTEHMMFKGTDKRSAKEIASDIDKLGGQINAFTGKEATCYYVKTTENNLLKAADVLVDMITSSRFDKEEMDRERLVICEEIKMTSDTPDDLAIDEGLHLVLESSSLGNSILGTPSSLKRITSNVMHNYVRDKYTLDRMVVSVAGKFDEAKVRDFFENAFVSMQKKQAYTEKRQGEYKAKYRSIKKDIEQSHICLATKSIPLDDDRSFALSILVNSFGGSMSSRLFQNVREQKGLAYSVYATNSSLSSDGVFAIYAGVGQENLTRAVSAIKEELDKLKDGGLTSEELESSREQLKASYIFSQESSLGRMFKNGKDQLLLGRTYEQDEIISSFDKVSHDGINEVKKLISDFSNYSLALVSNKRVDVRRLMENRI
;
A
#
# COMPACT_ATOMS: atom_id res chain seq x y z
N LYS A 1 -15.96 2.32 -13.01
CA LYS A 1 -16.00 2.57 -14.46
C LYS A 1 -14.64 2.99 -15.01
N HIS A 2 -13.87 3.79 -14.29
CA HIS A 2 -12.56 4.32 -14.67
C HIS A 2 -11.46 3.84 -13.71
N SER A 3 -11.46 2.54 -13.34
CA SER A 3 -10.37 1.94 -12.55
C SER A 3 -9.05 2.15 -13.30
N GLY A 4 -7.99 2.50 -12.58
CA GLY A 4 -6.69 2.85 -13.15
C GLY A 4 -6.51 4.34 -13.48
N VAL A 5 -7.55 5.19 -13.31
CA VAL A 5 -7.42 6.61 -13.69
C VAL A 5 -6.38 7.35 -12.85
N SER A 6 -6.21 7.04 -11.57
CA SER A 6 -5.21 7.66 -10.70
C SER A 6 -3.80 7.38 -11.19
N HIS A 7 -3.50 6.12 -11.43
CA HIS A 7 -2.20 5.66 -11.92
C HIS A 7 -1.92 6.19 -13.34
N PHE A 8 -2.90 6.11 -14.24
CA PHE A 8 -2.74 6.67 -15.59
C PHE A 8 -2.52 8.19 -15.53
N THR A 9 -3.18 8.91 -14.63
CA THR A 9 -2.95 10.34 -14.42
C THR A 9 -1.52 10.61 -13.92
N GLU A 10 -1.02 9.79 -13.00
CA GLU A 10 0.37 9.86 -12.54
C GLU A 10 1.35 9.81 -13.70
N HIS A 11 1.27 8.78 -14.58
CA HIS A 11 2.10 8.68 -15.77
C HIS A 11 2.02 9.93 -16.65
N MET A 12 0.81 10.42 -16.87
CA MET A 12 0.58 11.55 -17.74
C MET A 12 1.07 12.88 -17.21
N MET A 13 1.24 13.02 -15.87
CA MET A 13 1.86 14.22 -15.27
C MET A 13 3.31 14.45 -15.75
N PHE A 14 4.01 13.39 -16.16
CA PHE A 14 5.38 13.45 -16.70
C PHE A 14 5.44 13.68 -18.22
N LYS A 15 4.30 13.74 -18.92
CA LYS A 15 4.25 13.77 -20.40
C LYS A 15 4.07 15.16 -21.01
N GLY A 16 4.21 16.19 -20.20
CA GLY A 16 4.26 17.58 -20.62
C GLY A 16 3.16 18.44 -20.02
N THR A 17 3.54 19.69 -19.85
CA THR A 17 2.71 20.79 -19.32
C THR A 17 2.56 21.88 -20.39
N ASP A 18 1.87 22.95 -20.06
CA ASP A 18 1.81 24.14 -20.92
C ASP A 18 3.18 24.84 -21.07
N LYS A 19 4.09 24.65 -20.09
CA LYS A 19 5.40 25.29 -20.06
C LYS A 19 6.56 24.35 -20.45
N ARG A 20 6.42 23.04 -20.24
CA ARG A 20 7.50 22.08 -20.39
C ARG A 20 7.06 20.85 -21.17
N SER A 21 7.84 20.43 -22.12
CA SER A 21 7.74 19.08 -22.70
C SER A 21 8.18 18.01 -21.69
N ALA A 22 7.89 16.73 -21.94
CA ALA A 22 8.35 15.62 -21.11
C ALA A 22 9.88 15.59 -20.96
N LYS A 23 10.62 15.92 -22.03
CA LYS A 23 12.09 16.02 -22.03
C LYS A 23 12.58 17.17 -21.13
N GLU A 24 11.90 18.31 -21.16
CA GLU A 24 12.26 19.47 -20.34
C GLU A 24 11.97 19.21 -18.86
N ILE A 25 10.88 18.54 -18.49
CA ILE A 25 10.61 18.12 -17.12
C ILE A 25 11.79 17.30 -16.56
N ALA A 26 12.23 16.28 -17.29
CA ALA A 26 13.35 15.45 -16.87
C ALA A 26 14.67 16.26 -16.83
N SER A 27 14.99 16.98 -17.91
CA SER A 27 16.25 17.73 -18.05
C SER A 27 16.37 18.86 -17.06
N ASP A 28 15.28 19.53 -16.68
CA ASP A 28 15.34 20.61 -15.67
C ASP A 28 15.68 20.08 -14.29
N ILE A 29 15.14 18.92 -13.93
CA ILE A 29 15.50 18.25 -12.66
C ILE A 29 16.94 17.72 -12.70
N ASP A 30 17.37 17.10 -13.80
CA ASP A 30 18.75 16.62 -13.95
C ASP A 30 19.78 17.75 -13.81
N LYS A 31 19.53 18.93 -14.42
CA LYS A 31 20.39 20.13 -14.29
C LYS A 31 20.50 20.64 -12.85
N LEU A 32 19.49 20.40 -12.03
CA LEU A 32 19.50 20.73 -10.60
C LEU A 32 20.20 19.68 -9.74
N GLY A 33 20.70 18.58 -10.34
CA GLY A 33 21.23 17.43 -9.60
C GLY A 33 20.14 16.75 -8.76
N GLY A 34 18.88 16.85 -9.19
CA GLY A 34 17.72 16.33 -8.49
C GLY A 34 17.28 14.95 -8.98
N GLN A 35 16.35 14.37 -8.25
CA GLN A 35 15.65 13.15 -8.62
C GLN A 35 14.15 13.42 -8.47
N ILE A 36 13.37 13.16 -9.51
CA ILE A 36 11.91 13.27 -9.50
C ILE A 36 11.30 11.89 -9.69
N ASN A 37 10.24 11.61 -8.97
CA ASN A 37 9.49 10.36 -9.11
C ASN A 37 8.07 10.52 -8.56
N ALA A 38 7.24 9.51 -8.76
CA ALA A 38 5.90 9.43 -8.20
C ALA A 38 5.53 7.97 -7.90
N PHE A 39 4.47 7.78 -7.14
CA PHE A 39 3.81 6.48 -6.96
C PHE A 39 2.34 6.67 -6.63
N THR A 40 1.52 5.73 -7.07
CA THR A 40 0.10 5.67 -6.75
C THR A 40 -0.19 4.51 -5.80
N GLY A 41 -0.74 4.84 -4.64
CA GLY A 41 -1.29 3.87 -3.71
C GLY A 41 -2.81 3.72 -3.83
N LYS A 42 -3.41 2.97 -2.92
CA LYS A 42 -4.87 2.76 -2.89
C LYS A 42 -5.65 4.04 -2.59
N GLU A 43 -5.09 4.96 -1.80
CA GLU A 43 -5.79 6.17 -1.31
C GLU A 43 -5.14 7.48 -1.72
N ALA A 44 -3.87 7.46 -2.12
CA ALA A 44 -3.14 8.67 -2.47
C ALA A 44 -2.15 8.43 -3.60
N THR A 45 -1.90 9.48 -4.39
CA THR A 45 -0.78 9.57 -5.32
C THR A 45 0.22 10.58 -4.77
N CYS A 46 1.49 10.21 -4.76
CA CYS A 46 2.58 11.05 -4.30
C CYS A 46 3.48 11.41 -5.47
N TYR A 47 3.76 12.70 -5.65
CA TYR A 47 4.79 13.23 -6.54
C TYR A 47 5.86 13.85 -5.68
N TYR A 48 7.11 13.50 -5.90
CA TYR A 48 8.18 14.01 -5.07
C TYR A 48 9.45 14.30 -5.84
N VAL A 49 10.22 15.22 -5.29
CA VAL A 49 11.54 15.56 -5.80
C VAL A 49 12.53 15.57 -4.64
N LYS A 50 13.74 15.07 -4.89
CA LYS A 50 14.89 15.16 -3.98
C LYS A 50 15.94 16.01 -4.64
N THR A 51 16.40 17.05 -3.93
CA THR A 51 17.42 17.98 -4.44
C THR A 51 18.18 18.64 -3.29
N THR A 52 19.13 19.51 -3.59
CA THR A 52 19.87 20.30 -2.60
C THR A 52 19.06 21.52 -2.17
N GLU A 53 19.36 22.09 -0.97
CA GLU A 53 18.73 23.29 -0.43
C GLU A 53 18.65 24.45 -1.46
N ASN A 54 19.75 24.72 -2.16
CA ASN A 54 19.84 25.84 -3.10
C ASN A 54 18.93 25.70 -4.33
N ASN A 55 18.50 24.49 -4.65
CA ASN A 55 17.71 24.18 -5.83
C ASN A 55 16.25 23.80 -5.49
N LEU A 56 15.88 23.82 -4.19
CA LEU A 56 14.57 23.34 -3.71
C LEU A 56 13.41 24.03 -4.43
N LEU A 57 13.37 25.36 -4.47
CA LEU A 57 12.26 26.11 -5.08
C LEU A 57 12.19 25.93 -6.61
N LYS A 58 13.34 25.76 -7.28
CA LYS A 58 13.38 25.48 -8.72
C LYS A 58 12.80 24.08 -9.03
N ALA A 59 13.16 23.11 -8.21
CA ALA A 59 12.63 21.75 -8.34
C ALA A 59 11.14 21.68 -7.96
N ALA A 60 10.72 22.45 -6.94
CA ALA A 60 9.32 22.59 -6.56
C ALA A 60 8.47 23.22 -7.69
N ASP A 61 9.03 24.19 -8.45
CA ASP A 61 8.35 24.81 -9.60
C ASP A 61 8.04 23.75 -10.69
N VAL A 62 8.91 22.78 -10.90
CA VAL A 62 8.63 21.68 -11.84
C VAL A 62 7.46 20.82 -11.35
N LEU A 63 7.43 20.45 -10.05
CA LEU A 63 6.31 19.69 -9.47
C LEU A 63 4.99 20.47 -9.54
N VAL A 64 5.02 21.74 -9.20
CA VAL A 64 3.82 22.62 -9.28
C VAL A 64 3.31 22.68 -10.72
N ASP A 65 4.19 22.91 -11.69
CA ASP A 65 3.82 22.96 -13.10
C ASP A 65 3.19 21.65 -13.59
N MET A 66 3.75 20.50 -13.20
CA MET A 66 3.17 19.18 -13.49
C MET A 66 1.76 19.04 -12.92
N ILE A 67 1.54 19.44 -11.66
CA ILE A 67 0.25 19.27 -10.98
C ILE A 67 -0.81 20.24 -11.52
N THR A 68 -0.42 21.46 -11.87
CA THR A 68 -1.37 22.54 -12.22
C THR A 68 -1.61 22.68 -13.71
N SER A 69 -0.68 22.25 -14.57
CA SER A 69 -0.65 22.62 -15.98
C SER A 69 -0.42 21.45 -16.96
N SER A 70 -0.62 20.21 -16.51
CA SER A 70 -0.50 19.03 -17.40
C SER A 70 -1.55 19.01 -18.51
N ARG A 71 -1.10 18.75 -19.74
CA ARG A 71 -1.95 18.83 -20.95
C ARG A 71 -2.78 17.60 -21.25
N PHE A 72 -2.32 16.42 -20.85
CA PHE A 72 -2.94 15.13 -21.19
C PHE A 72 -3.19 14.95 -22.69
N ASP A 73 -2.15 15.17 -23.47
CA ASP A 73 -2.19 15.07 -24.95
C ASP A 73 -2.59 13.66 -25.38
N LYS A 74 -3.49 13.57 -26.37
CA LYS A 74 -4.05 12.31 -26.82
C LYS A 74 -2.98 11.32 -27.31
N GLU A 75 -1.98 11.81 -28.06
CA GLU A 75 -0.92 10.95 -28.60
C GLU A 75 -0.06 10.34 -27.47
N GLU A 76 0.29 11.15 -26.46
CA GLU A 76 1.01 10.68 -25.27
C GLU A 76 0.16 9.69 -24.47
N MET A 77 -1.13 9.96 -24.30
CA MET A 77 -2.06 9.03 -23.67
C MET A 77 -2.13 7.69 -24.40
N ASP A 78 -2.14 7.69 -25.71
CA ASP A 78 -2.20 6.45 -26.50
C ASP A 78 -0.90 5.63 -26.34
N ARG A 79 0.27 6.29 -26.25
CA ARG A 79 1.56 5.65 -25.94
C ARG A 79 1.58 5.09 -24.51
N GLU A 80 1.25 5.91 -23.52
CA GLU A 80 1.30 5.50 -22.10
C GLU A 80 0.27 4.41 -21.78
N ARG A 81 -0.87 4.40 -22.44
CA ARG A 81 -1.84 3.30 -22.29
C ARG A 81 -1.22 1.94 -22.67
N LEU A 82 -0.34 1.90 -23.66
CA LEU A 82 0.37 0.67 -24.03
C LEU A 82 1.39 0.30 -22.92
N VAL A 83 2.12 1.28 -22.38
CA VAL A 83 3.06 1.06 -21.28
C VAL A 83 2.32 0.46 -20.06
N ILE A 84 1.21 1.07 -19.63
CA ILE A 84 0.42 0.57 -18.50
C ILE A 84 -0.17 -0.82 -18.80
N CYS A 85 -0.55 -1.10 -20.06
CA CYS A 85 -0.98 -2.45 -20.41
C CYS A 85 0.14 -3.49 -20.29
N GLU A 86 1.40 -3.11 -20.56
CA GLU A 86 2.56 -3.99 -20.29
C GLU A 86 2.81 -4.15 -18.78
N GLU A 87 2.65 -3.11 -17.97
CA GLU A 87 2.74 -3.21 -16.50
C GLU A 87 1.67 -4.14 -15.92
N ILE A 88 0.42 -4.07 -16.45
CA ILE A 88 -0.63 -5.03 -16.07
C ILE A 88 -0.21 -6.47 -16.39
N LYS A 89 0.44 -6.70 -17.52
CA LYS A 89 0.97 -8.03 -17.86
C LYS A 89 2.09 -8.44 -16.90
N MET A 90 3.06 -7.54 -16.65
CA MET A 90 4.15 -7.80 -15.70
C MET A 90 3.62 -8.20 -14.32
N THR A 91 2.70 -7.43 -13.75
CA THR A 91 2.05 -7.78 -12.47
C THR A 91 1.31 -9.11 -12.56
N SER A 92 0.60 -9.34 -13.68
CA SER A 92 -0.04 -10.63 -13.91
C SER A 92 0.96 -11.79 -14.00
N ASP A 93 2.17 -11.55 -14.49
CA ASP A 93 3.23 -12.56 -14.65
C ASP A 93 4.12 -12.71 -13.41
N THR A 94 3.87 -11.90 -12.36
CA THR A 94 4.48 -11.99 -11.04
C THR A 94 3.50 -12.70 -10.10
N PRO A 95 3.63 -14.01 -9.85
CA PRO A 95 2.58 -14.81 -9.20
C PRO A 95 2.33 -14.45 -7.73
N ASP A 96 3.34 -13.97 -7.02
CA ASP A 96 3.25 -13.50 -5.64
C ASP A 96 2.44 -12.19 -5.55
N ASP A 97 2.76 -11.20 -6.39
CA ASP A 97 2.00 -9.95 -6.48
C ASP A 97 0.54 -10.22 -6.85
N LEU A 98 0.31 -11.11 -7.83
CA LEU A 98 -1.03 -11.50 -8.24
C LEU A 98 -1.81 -12.16 -7.09
N ALA A 99 -1.18 -13.04 -6.32
CA ALA A 99 -1.83 -13.70 -5.19
C ALA A 99 -2.20 -12.69 -4.09
N ILE A 100 -1.30 -11.73 -3.80
CA ILE A 100 -1.53 -10.68 -2.80
C ILE A 100 -2.64 -9.73 -3.25
N ASP A 101 -2.57 -9.21 -4.48
CA ASP A 101 -3.58 -8.30 -5.02
C ASP A 101 -4.98 -8.94 -5.03
N GLU A 102 -5.07 -10.22 -5.42
CA GLU A 102 -6.32 -10.97 -5.38
C GLU A 102 -6.81 -11.21 -3.95
N GLY A 103 -5.92 -11.50 -3.01
CA GLY A 103 -6.25 -11.63 -1.59
C GLY A 103 -6.87 -10.35 -1.02
N LEU A 104 -6.24 -9.21 -1.29
CA LEU A 104 -6.75 -7.88 -0.91
C LEU A 104 -8.09 -7.58 -1.60
N HIS A 105 -8.19 -7.89 -2.91
CA HIS A 105 -9.43 -7.72 -3.66
C HIS A 105 -10.59 -8.50 -3.04
N LEU A 106 -10.39 -9.76 -2.66
CA LEU A 106 -11.44 -10.60 -2.06
C LEU A 106 -11.99 -10.01 -0.75
N VAL A 107 -11.14 -9.34 0.05
CA VAL A 107 -11.55 -8.69 1.30
C VAL A 107 -12.26 -7.36 1.04
N LEU A 108 -11.76 -6.57 0.09
CA LEU A 108 -12.21 -5.20 -0.20
C LEU A 108 -13.17 -5.11 -1.40
N GLU A 109 -13.70 -6.21 -1.91
CA GLU A 109 -14.50 -6.26 -3.17
C GLU A 109 -15.72 -5.33 -3.15
N SER A 110 -16.29 -5.09 -1.97
CA SER A 110 -17.43 -4.17 -1.80
C SER A 110 -17.05 -2.68 -1.84
N SER A 111 -15.74 -2.37 -1.84
CA SER A 111 -15.17 -1.02 -1.85
C SER A 111 -14.43 -0.74 -3.16
N SER A 112 -14.31 0.54 -3.49
CA SER A 112 -13.42 0.99 -4.58
C SER A 112 -11.94 0.64 -4.33
N LEU A 113 -11.54 0.50 -3.07
CA LEU A 113 -10.19 0.14 -2.64
C LEU A 113 -9.79 -1.30 -3.03
N GLY A 114 -10.76 -2.18 -3.27
CA GLY A 114 -10.52 -3.52 -3.80
C GLY A 114 -10.10 -3.57 -5.27
N ASN A 115 -10.30 -2.48 -6.03
CA ASN A 115 -9.89 -2.45 -7.43
C ASN A 115 -8.36 -2.39 -7.57
N SER A 116 -7.83 -2.99 -8.66
CA SER A 116 -6.43 -2.82 -9.03
C SER A 116 -6.11 -1.34 -9.28
N ILE A 117 -4.97 -0.89 -8.78
CA ILE A 117 -4.42 0.46 -9.02
C ILE A 117 -4.16 0.68 -10.51
N LEU A 118 -3.63 -0.32 -11.19
CA LEU A 118 -3.35 -0.29 -12.62
C LEU A 118 -4.64 -0.26 -13.48
N GLY A 119 -5.78 -0.65 -12.92
CA GLY A 119 -7.01 -0.85 -13.67
C GLY A 119 -7.00 -2.12 -14.50
N THR A 120 -7.70 -2.09 -15.63
CA THR A 120 -7.77 -3.18 -16.62
C THR A 120 -7.61 -2.60 -18.03
N PRO A 121 -7.18 -3.38 -19.03
CA PRO A 121 -7.12 -2.90 -20.42
C PRO A 121 -8.45 -2.32 -20.91
N SER A 122 -9.57 -2.87 -20.45
CA SER A 122 -10.91 -2.37 -20.81
C SER A 122 -11.27 -1.06 -20.09
N SER A 123 -10.83 -0.84 -18.85
CA SER A 123 -11.05 0.43 -18.15
C SER A 123 -10.16 1.53 -18.70
N LEU A 124 -8.90 1.22 -19.01
CA LEU A 124 -7.93 2.17 -19.60
C LEU A 124 -8.39 2.72 -20.95
N LYS A 125 -9.01 1.88 -21.79
CA LYS A 125 -9.60 2.33 -23.08
C LYS A 125 -10.69 3.40 -22.90
N ARG A 126 -11.37 3.44 -21.77
CA ARG A 126 -12.42 4.42 -21.47
C ARG A 126 -11.91 5.73 -20.86
N ILE A 127 -10.63 5.78 -20.49
CA ILE A 127 -10.00 6.98 -19.96
C ILE A 127 -9.54 7.86 -21.13
N THR A 128 -10.18 9.01 -21.26
CA THR A 128 -9.86 10.04 -22.27
C THR A 128 -9.24 11.26 -21.59
N SER A 129 -8.68 12.19 -22.39
CA SER A 129 -8.16 13.48 -21.89
C SER A 129 -9.20 14.21 -21.02
N ASN A 130 -10.46 14.28 -21.50
CA ASN A 130 -11.54 14.89 -20.73
C ASN A 130 -11.80 14.17 -19.40
N VAL A 131 -11.69 12.85 -19.35
CA VAL A 131 -11.82 12.08 -18.08
C VAL A 131 -10.69 12.44 -17.13
N MET A 132 -9.44 12.57 -17.61
CA MET A 132 -8.30 12.96 -16.79
C MET A 132 -8.42 14.40 -16.29
N HIS A 133 -8.74 15.37 -17.15
CA HIS A 133 -8.97 16.76 -16.71
C HIS A 133 -10.07 16.86 -15.66
N ASN A 134 -11.18 16.14 -15.85
CA ASN A 134 -12.24 16.09 -14.84
C ASN A 134 -11.76 15.40 -13.55
N TYR A 135 -10.98 14.34 -13.64
CA TYR A 135 -10.42 13.66 -12.48
C TYR A 135 -9.48 14.59 -11.67
N VAL A 136 -8.56 15.29 -12.35
CA VAL A 136 -7.65 16.24 -11.70
C VAL A 136 -8.45 17.39 -11.09
N ARG A 137 -9.34 18.03 -11.84
CA ARG A 137 -10.19 19.10 -11.30
C ARG A 137 -10.99 18.67 -10.06
N ASP A 138 -11.44 17.40 -10.01
CA ASP A 138 -12.32 16.90 -8.96
C ASP A 138 -11.56 16.30 -7.77
N LYS A 139 -10.31 15.87 -7.96
CA LYS A 139 -9.52 15.17 -6.93
C LYS A 139 -8.28 15.92 -6.46
N TYR A 140 -7.66 16.74 -7.31
CA TYR A 140 -6.51 17.56 -6.95
C TYR A 140 -7.00 18.94 -6.50
N THR A 141 -7.49 19.01 -5.28
CA THR A 141 -8.07 20.21 -4.67
C THR A 141 -7.36 20.51 -3.35
N LEU A 142 -7.39 21.80 -2.91
CA LEU A 142 -6.62 22.24 -1.74
C LEU A 142 -6.95 21.49 -0.45
N ASP A 143 -8.18 21.00 -0.31
CA ASP A 143 -8.64 20.21 0.83
C ASP A 143 -8.22 18.72 0.78
N ARG A 144 -7.56 18.31 -0.32
CA ARG A 144 -7.13 16.92 -0.55
C ARG A 144 -5.66 16.80 -0.89
N MET A 145 -4.92 17.86 -0.74
CA MET A 145 -3.49 17.91 -1.04
C MET A 145 -2.71 18.28 0.21
N VAL A 146 -1.56 17.67 0.36
CA VAL A 146 -0.58 17.99 1.39
C VAL A 146 0.76 18.21 0.71
N VAL A 147 1.43 19.30 1.04
CA VAL A 147 2.82 19.54 0.71
C VAL A 147 3.65 19.17 1.93
N SER A 148 4.55 18.21 1.77
CA SER A 148 5.47 17.78 2.81
C SER A 148 6.91 18.04 2.37
N VAL A 149 7.66 18.78 3.18
CA VAL A 149 9.06 19.12 2.90
C VAL A 149 9.92 18.73 4.11
N ALA A 150 11.01 18.03 3.86
CA ALA A 150 11.93 17.62 4.91
C ALA A 150 13.37 17.85 4.48
N GLY A 151 14.19 18.38 5.38
CA GLY A 151 15.60 18.70 5.17
C GLY A 151 15.95 20.09 5.68
N LYS A 152 16.99 20.68 5.13
CA LYS A 152 17.40 22.05 5.44
C LYS A 152 16.80 23.01 4.39
N PHE A 153 16.00 23.96 4.81
CA PHE A 153 15.35 24.96 3.94
C PHE A 153 14.88 26.18 4.75
N ASP A 154 14.57 27.27 4.04
CA ASP A 154 13.94 28.47 4.60
C ASP A 154 12.40 28.25 4.59
N GLU A 155 11.82 28.03 5.77
CA GLU A 155 10.40 27.71 5.92
C GLU A 155 9.48 28.81 5.35
N ALA A 156 9.81 30.09 5.60
CA ALA A 156 8.97 31.19 5.13
C ALA A 156 8.94 31.23 3.59
N LYS A 157 10.11 31.12 2.94
CA LYS A 157 10.17 31.13 1.48
C LYS A 157 9.46 29.94 0.84
N VAL A 158 9.58 28.75 1.45
CA VAL A 158 8.90 27.55 0.94
C VAL A 158 7.39 27.68 1.10
N ARG A 159 6.93 28.16 2.24
CA ARG A 159 5.51 28.41 2.50
C ARG A 159 4.93 29.41 1.50
N ASP A 160 5.55 30.59 1.38
CA ASP A 160 5.12 31.64 0.45
C ASP A 160 5.08 31.14 -0.99
N PHE A 161 6.06 30.32 -1.39
CA PHE A 161 6.11 29.73 -2.72
C PHE A 161 4.87 28.86 -3.00
N PHE A 162 4.57 27.91 -2.13
CA PHE A 162 3.44 26.99 -2.36
C PHE A 162 2.08 27.66 -2.18
N GLU A 163 1.93 28.59 -1.24
CA GLU A 163 0.70 29.37 -1.07
C GLU A 163 0.38 30.18 -2.34
N ASN A 164 1.37 30.83 -2.94
CA ASN A 164 1.20 31.54 -4.20
C ASN A 164 0.95 30.60 -5.38
N ALA A 165 1.66 29.48 -5.45
CA ALA A 165 1.57 28.52 -6.55
C ALA A 165 0.18 27.88 -6.65
N PHE A 166 -0.47 27.64 -5.52
CA PHE A 166 -1.77 26.96 -5.46
C PHE A 166 -2.97 27.89 -5.20
N VAL A 167 -2.75 29.22 -5.20
CA VAL A 167 -3.81 30.22 -4.91
C VAL A 167 -5.05 30.10 -5.79
N SER A 168 -4.89 29.67 -7.05
CA SER A 168 -5.98 29.50 -8.02
C SER A 168 -6.70 28.14 -7.92
N MET A 169 -6.19 27.21 -7.12
CA MET A 169 -6.80 25.90 -7.00
C MET A 169 -8.08 25.95 -6.17
N GLN A 170 -9.05 25.15 -6.58
CA GLN A 170 -10.36 25.11 -5.93
C GLN A 170 -10.28 24.38 -4.58
N LYS A 171 -11.13 24.82 -3.63
CA LYS A 171 -11.53 24.03 -2.47
C LYS A 171 -12.83 23.30 -2.81
N LYS A 172 -12.92 22.02 -2.60
CA LYS A 172 -14.16 21.24 -2.72
C LYS A 172 -14.57 20.70 -1.36
N GLN A 173 -15.88 20.57 -1.15
CA GLN A 173 -16.41 19.94 0.05
C GLN A 173 -15.95 18.48 0.21
N ALA A 174 -15.78 18.05 1.45
CA ALA A 174 -15.34 16.70 1.80
C ALA A 174 -16.15 15.61 1.07
N TYR A 175 -15.46 14.66 0.50
CA TYR A 175 -16.06 13.45 -0.05
C TYR A 175 -16.40 12.50 1.10
N THR A 176 -17.65 12.12 1.19
CA THR A 176 -18.07 11.06 2.12
C THR A 176 -17.97 9.73 1.38
N GLU A 177 -17.04 8.89 1.79
CA GLU A 177 -16.91 7.56 1.21
C GLU A 177 -18.17 6.72 1.50
N LYS A 178 -18.59 5.93 0.51
CA LYS A 178 -19.73 5.04 0.70
C LYS A 178 -19.35 3.94 1.69
N ARG A 179 -20.26 3.69 2.64
CA ARG A 179 -20.14 2.58 3.59
C ARG A 179 -19.89 1.27 2.86
N GLN A 180 -19.00 0.49 3.42
CA GLN A 180 -18.67 -0.84 2.93
C GLN A 180 -19.81 -1.83 3.20
N GLY A 181 -19.92 -2.81 2.29
CA GLY A 181 -20.77 -3.98 2.52
C GLY A 181 -20.19 -4.92 3.58
N GLU A 182 -21.02 -5.83 4.07
CA GLU A 182 -20.59 -6.88 4.99
C GLU A 182 -19.54 -7.79 4.33
N TYR A 183 -18.40 -7.98 5.00
CA TYR A 183 -17.36 -8.90 4.54
C TYR A 183 -17.77 -10.36 4.80
N LYS A 184 -17.58 -11.23 3.79
CA LYS A 184 -17.68 -12.68 3.91
C LYS A 184 -16.48 -13.31 3.22
N ALA A 185 -15.93 -14.35 3.83
CA ALA A 185 -14.80 -15.08 3.26
C ALA A 185 -15.12 -15.62 1.86
N LYS A 186 -14.18 -15.41 0.93
CA LYS A 186 -14.27 -15.79 -0.49
C LYS A 186 -13.02 -16.52 -0.93
N TYR A 187 -13.16 -17.37 -1.95
CA TYR A 187 -12.08 -18.23 -2.39
C TYR A 187 -11.88 -18.11 -3.90
N ARG A 188 -10.63 -17.99 -4.33
CA ARG A 188 -10.27 -17.89 -5.74
C ARG A 188 -9.03 -18.71 -6.06
N SER A 189 -9.10 -19.52 -7.14
CA SER A 189 -7.97 -20.25 -7.69
C SER A 189 -7.69 -19.77 -9.10
N ILE A 190 -6.45 -19.35 -9.33
CA ILE A 190 -5.94 -18.87 -10.62
C ILE A 190 -4.92 -19.88 -11.11
N LYS A 191 -5.15 -20.42 -12.31
CA LYS A 191 -4.20 -21.33 -12.95
C LYS A 191 -3.19 -20.52 -13.76
N LYS A 192 -1.90 -20.71 -13.48
CA LYS A 192 -0.76 -20.21 -14.25
C LYS A 192 0.29 -21.29 -14.42
N ASP A 193 1.07 -21.21 -15.48
CA ASP A 193 2.19 -22.13 -15.71
C ASP A 193 3.41 -21.63 -14.88
N ILE A 194 3.50 -22.13 -13.66
CA ILE A 194 4.49 -21.73 -12.65
C ILE A 194 4.92 -22.94 -11.81
N GLU A 195 6.12 -22.91 -11.25
CA GLU A 195 6.67 -24.03 -10.47
C GLU A 195 6.10 -24.07 -9.05
N GLN A 196 5.94 -22.93 -8.41
CA GLN A 196 5.44 -22.83 -7.04
C GLN A 196 3.96 -22.48 -7.00
N SER A 197 3.29 -22.82 -5.90
CA SER A 197 1.98 -22.29 -5.54
C SER A 197 2.14 -21.06 -4.65
N HIS A 198 1.42 -20.01 -4.97
CA HIS A 198 1.40 -18.75 -4.20
C HIS A 198 0.06 -18.61 -3.52
N ILE A 199 0.10 -18.55 -2.21
CA ILE A 199 -1.07 -18.49 -1.33
C ILE A 199 -1.15 -17.09 -0.74
N CYS A 200 -2.31 -16.45 -0.79
CA CYS A 200 -2.64 -15.30 0.04
C CYS A 200 -3.91 -15.60 0.84
N LEU A 201 -3.76 -15.77 2.14
CA LEU A 201 -4.84 -15.84 3.10
C LEU A 201 -5.08 -14.44 3.64
N ALA A 202 -6.26 -13.86 3.43
CA ALA A 202 -6.55 -12.49 3.83
C ALA A 202 -7.87 -12.37 4.58
N THR A 203 -7.93 -11.51 5.58
CA THR A 203 -9.13 -11.21 6.36
C THR A 203 -9.23 -9.74 6.67
N LYS A 204 -10.39 -9.27 7.12
CA LYS A 204 -10.56 -7.90 7.60
C LYS A 204 -9.68 -7.62 8.82
N SER A 205 -9.22 -6.39 8.87
CA SER A 205 -8.46 -5.80 9.96
C SER A 205 -9.04 -4.44 10.33
N ILE A 206 -8.27 -3.60 11.00
CA ILE A 206 -8.67 -2.28 11.50
C ILE A 206 -8.23 -1.14 10.56
N PRO A 207 -8.97 -0.04 10.52
CA PRO A 207 -8.59 1.15 9.78
C PRO A 207 -7.33 1.83 10.37
N LEU A 208 -6.83 2.81 9.63
CA LEU A 208 -5.55 3.47 9.92
C LEU A 208 -5.59 4.29 11.24
N ASP A 209 -6.74 4.88 11.58
CA ASP A 209 -6.94 5.72 12.75
C ASP A 209 -7.43 4.97 14.00
N ASP A 210 -7.43 3.63 13.97
CA ASP A 210 -7.81 2.80 15.12
C ASP A 210 -6.73 2.82 16.20
N ASP A 211 -7.12 3.11 17.44
CA ASP A 211 -6.20 3.19 18.60
C ASP A 211 -5.44 1.88 18.86
N ARG A 212 -5.95 0.75 18.38
CA ARG A 212 -5.33 -0.59 18.50
C ARG A 212 -4.23 -0.85 17.46
N SER A 213 -3.94 0.11 16.58
CA SER A 213 -3.00 -0.07 15.44
C SER A 213 -1.59 -0.47 15.90
N PHE A 214 -1.10 0.06 17.03
CA PHE A 214 0.19 -0.31 17.61
C PHE A 214 0.21 -1.74 18.13
N ALA A 215 -0.84 -2.17 18.81
CA ALA A 215 -0.99 -3.55 19.28
C ALA A 215 -1.07 -4.53 18.10
N LEU A 216 -1.82 -4.18 17.06
CA LEU A 216 -1.89 -4.99 15.85
C LEU A 216 -0.53 -5.06 15.15
N SER A 217 0.22 -3.97 15.06
CA SER A 217 1.55 -3.95 14.45
C SER A 217 2.52 -4.90 15.17
N ILE A 218 2.53 -4.88 16.50
CA ILE A 218 3.33 -5.81 17.31
C ILE A 218 2.91 -7.27 17.05
N LEU A 219 1.60 -7.54 17.06
CA LEU A 219 1.07 -8.88 16.81
C LEU A 219 1.46 -9.38 15.42
N VAL A 220 1.32 -8.56 14.39
CA VAL A 220 1.69 -8.91 13.00
C VAL A 220 3.19 -9.17 12.87
N ASN A 221 4.02 -8.34 13.50
CA ASN A 221 5.47 -8.51 13.48
C ASN A 221 5.90 -9.83 14.14
N SER A 222 5.37 -10.15 15.31
CA SER A 222 5.63 -11.40 16.02
C SER A 222 5.09 -12.63 15.28
N PHE A 223 3.95 -12.50 14.62
CA PHE A 223 3.30 -13.62 13.93
C PHE A 223 3.98 -13.96 12.62
N GLY A 224 4.35 -12.96 11.80
CA GLY A 224 4.92 -13.20 10.46
C GLY A 224 5.75 -12.05 9.88
N GLY A 225 6.11 -11.02 10.65
CA GLY A 225 6.83 -9.84 10.15
C GLY A 225 8.35 -9.91 10.23
N SER A 226 8.91 -10.93 10.88
CA SER A 226 10.35 -11.05 11.12
C SER A 226 10.86 -12.48 10.93
N MET A 227 12.19 -12.66 10.85
CA MET A 227 12.79 -14.01 10.79
C MET A 227 12.59 -14.82 12.07
N SER A 228 12.38 -14.18 13.21
CA SER A 228 12.04 -14.83 14.48
C SER A 228 10.54 -15.06 14.66
N SER A 229 9.71 -14.63 13.73
CA SER A 229 8.25 -14.77 13.79
C SER A 229 7.79 -16.23 13.72
N ARG A 230 6.59 -16.49 14.26
CA ARG A 230 6.02 -17.85 14.33
C ARG A 230 5.91 -18.51 12.97
N LEU A 231 5.39 -17.79 11.96
CA LEU A 231 5.27 -18.34 10.61
C LEU A 231 6.62 -18.69 10.01
N PHE A 232 7.60 -17.78 10.12
CA PHE A 232 8.93 -18.03 9.58
C PHE A 232 9.59 -19.25 10.26
N GLN A 233 9.59 -19.29 11.58
CA GLN A 233 10.23 -20.37 12.35
C GLN A 233 9.53 -21.72 12.16
N ASN A 234 8.20 -21.78 12.21
CA ASN A 234 7.48 -23.05 12.19
C ASN A 234 7.18 -23.55 10.77
N VAL A 235 6.79 -22.67 9.84
CA VAL A 235 6.39 -23.10 8.50
C VAL A 235 7.59 -23.25 7.57
N ARG A 236 8.55 -22.30 7.64
CA ARG A 236 9.74 -22.30 6.79
C ARG A 236 10.89 -23.11 7.40
N GLU A 237 11.38 -22.72 8.59
CA GLU A 237 12.61 -23.30 9.14
C GLU A 237 12.40 -24.73 9.68
N GLN A 238 11.41 -24.99 10.50
CA GLN A 238 11.21 -26.29 11.14
C GLN A 238 10.55 -27.30 10.20
N LYS A 239 9.49 -26.90 9.49
CA LYS A 239 8.72 -27.81 8.63
C LYS A 239 9.20 -27.83 7.17
N GLY A 240 9.98 -26.84 6.74
CA GLY A 240 10.50 -26.73 5.36
C GLY A 240 9.42 -26.68 4.28
N LEU A 241 8.24 -26.13 4.60
CA LEU A 241 7.08 -26.15 3.71
C LEU A 241 7.04 -24.99 2.72
N ALA A 242 7.62 -23.85 3.08
CA ALA A 242 7.58 -22.63 2.29
C ALA A 242 8.99 -22.07 2.09
N TYR A 243 9.28 -21.58 0.89
CA TYR A 243 10.48 -20.79 0.64
C TYR A 243 10.34 -19.38 1.21
N SER A 244 9.15 -18.79 1.06
CA SER A 244 8.79 -17.50 1.61
C SER A 244 7.47 -17.61 2.33
N VAL A 245 7.40 -17.08 3.57
CA VAL A 245 6.16 -16.96 4.35
C VAL A 245 6.26 -15.72 5.23
N TYR A 246 5.23 -14.90 5.21
CA TYR A 246 5.13 -13.71 6.05
C TYR A 246 3.68 -13.27 6.26
N ALA A 247 3.49 -12.42 7.26
CA ALA A 247 2.22 -11.73 7.50
C ALA A 247 2.42 -10.22 7.37
N THR A 248 1.40 -9.55 6.88
CA THR A 248 1.35 -8.10 6.73
C THR A 248 -0.02 -7.56 7.08
N ASN A 249 -0.09 -6.27 7.41
CA ASN A 249 -1.34 -5.55 7.60
C ASN A 249 -1.34 -4.27 6.76
N SER A 250 -2.39 -4.09 5.97
CA SER A 250 -2.64 -2.88 5.20
C SER A 250 -3.81 -2.13 5.85
N SER A 251 -3.51 -1.12 6.67
CA SER A 251 -4.53 -0.22 7.22
C SER A 251 -4.78 0.92 6.24
N LEU A 252 -6.03 1.11 5.88
CA LEU A 252 -6.57 2.16 5.01
C LEU A 252 -7.42 3.11 5.85
N SER A 253 -7.79 4.26 5.32
CA SER A 253 -8.57 5.26 6.08
C SER A 253 -9.92 4.73 6.57
N SER A 254 -10.57 3.85 5.82
CA SER A 254 -11.89 3.30 6.17
C SER A 254 -11.90 1.80 6.48
N ASP A 255 -10.82 1.08 6.24
CA ASP A 255 -10.71 -0.37 6.34
C ASP A 255 -9.31 -0.84 6.70
N GLY A 256 -9.19 -2.12 7.01
CA GLY A 256 -7.92 -2.81 7.11
C GLY A 256 -7.98 -4.22 6.53
N VAL A 257 -6.84 -4.70 6.06
CA VAL A 257 -6.66 -6.07 5.59
C VAL A 257 -5.41 -6.65 6.22
N PHE A 258 -5.59 -7.73 6.98
CA PHE A 258 -4.50 -8.59 7.40
C PHE A 258 -4.34 -9.70 6.38
N ALA A 259 -3.11 -9.96 5.96
CA ALA A 259 -2.80 -10.98 4.97
C ALA A 259 -1.61 -11.84 5.40
N ILE A 260 -1.68 -13.13 5.08
CA ILE A 260 -0.59 -14.10 5.19
C ILE A 260 -0.27 -14.56 3.79
N TYR A 261 0.96 -14.36 3.36
CA TYR A 261 1.46 -14.87 2.10
C TYR A 261 2.36 -16.09 2.33
N ALA A 262 2.29 -17.09 1.42
CA ALA A 262 3.23 -18.18 1.38
C ALA A 262 3.50 -18.64 -0.07
N GLY A 263 4.78 -18.76 -0.44
CA GLY A 263 5.27 -19.40 -1.66
C GLY A 263 5.75 -20.82 -1.35
N VAL A 264 5.09 -21.83 -1.92
CA VAL A 264 5.27 -23.25 -1.55
C VAL A 264 5.41 -24.14 -2.77
N GLY A 265 6.10 -25.28 -2.64
CA GLY A 265 6.04 -26.33 -3.63
C GLY A 265 4.61 -26.87 -3.79
N GLN A 266 4.24 -27.29 -5.01
CA GLN A 266 2.88 -27.76 -5.32
C GLN A 266 2.43 -28.91 -4.40
N GLU A 267 3.35 -29.80 -4.05
CA GLU A 267 3.13 -30.95 -3.17
C GLU A 267 2.93 -30.56 -1.70
N ASN A 268 3.41 -29.38 -1.31
CA ASN A 268 3.35 -28.88 0.06
C ASN A 268 2.13 -28.00 0.35
N LEU A 269 1.31 -27.68 -0.66
CA LEU A 269 0.21 -26.74 -0.57
C LEU A 269 -0.72 -27.00 0.62
N THR A 270 -1.26 -28.20 0.73
CA THR A 270 -2.19 -28.59 1.82
C THR A 270 -1.51 -28.53 3.18
N ARG A 271 -0.27 -29.03 3.26
CA ARG A 271 0.51 -29.04 4.51
C ARG A 271 0.84 -27.62 4.98
N ALA A 272 1.14 -26.71 4.06
CA ALA A 272 1.43 -25.32 4.38
C ALA A 272 0.20 -24.59 4.90
N VAL A 273 -0.97 -24.74 4.27
CA VAL A 273 -2.22 -24.16 4.75
C VAL A 273 -2.58 -24.72 6.13
N SER A 274 -2.42 -26.03 6.36
CA SER A 274 -2.65 -26.63 7.68
C SER A 274 -1.67 -26.10 8.74
N ALA A 275 -0.39 -25.93 8.39
CA ALA A 275 0.62 -25.40 9.31
C ALA A 275 0.34 -23.93 9.67
N ILE A 276 -0.10 -23.11 8.70
CA ILE A 276 -0.52 -21.73 8.97
C ILE A 276 -1.74 -21.70 9.90
N LYS A 277 -2.72 -22.58 9.65
CA LYS A 277 -3.90 -22.71 10.52
C LYS A 277 -3.51 -23.11 11.95
N GLU A 278 -2.61 -24.08 12.12
CA GLU A 278 -2.08 -24.47 13.43
C GLU A 278 -1.48 -23.28 14.19
N GLU A 279 -0.72 -22.43 13.51
CA GLU A 279 -0.15 -21.23 14.15
C GLU A 279 -1.22 -20.18 14.52
N LEU A 280 -2.26 -20.03 13.69
CA LEU A 280 -3.41 -19.18 14.03
C LEU A 280 -4.19 -19.73 15.24
N ASP A 281 -4.40 -21.06 15.31
CA ASP A 281 -5.06 -21.71 16.44
C ASP A 281 -4.22 -21.52 17.72
N LYS A 282 -2.89 -21.72 17.69
CA LYS A 282 -2.00 -21.42 18.82
C LYS A 282 -2.05 -19.95 19.24
N LEU A 283 -2.09 -19.02 18.28
CA LEU A 283 -2.25 -17.60 18.57
C LEU A 283 -3.60 -17.33 19.25
N LYS A 284 -4.68 -17.93 18.74
CA LYS A 284 -6.03 -17.80 19.29
C LYS A 284 -6.08 -18.22 20.76
N ASP A 285 -5.50 -19.36 21.10
CA ASP A 285 -5.56 -19.96 22.43
C ASP A 285 -4.60 -19.26 23.41
N GLY A 286 -3.34 -19.07 23.03
CA GLY A 286 -2.28 -18.63 23.92
C GLY A 286 -1.93 -17.13 23.84
N GLY A 287 -2.24 -16.44 22.73
CA GLY A 287 -1.76 -15.07 22.49
C GLY A 287 -0.25 -15.02 22.22
N LEU A 288 0.38 -13.89 22.54
CA LEU A 288 1.84 -13.75 22.51
C LEU A 288 2.45 -14.02 23.89
N THR A 289 3.62 -14.61 23.90
CA THR A 289 4.46 -14.67 25.11
C THR A 289 5.02 -13.28 25.43
N SER A 290 5.52 -13.09 26.68
CA SER A 290 6.15 -11.82 27.06
C SER A 290 7.42 -11.54 26.25
N GLU A 291 8.17 -12.57 25.87
CA GLU A 291 9.36 -12.45 25.03
C GLU A 291 9.00 -12.02 23.60
N GLU A 292 7.96 -12.60 23.00
CA GLU A 292 7.47 -12.21 21.67
C GLU A 292 6.96 -10.77 21.63
N LEU A 293 6.22 -10.36 22.65
CA LEU A 293 5.72 -8.99 22.80
C LEU A 293 6.87 -7.99 22.90
N GLU A 294 7.85 -8.24 23.78
CA GLU A 294 8.97 -7.34 23.99
C GLU A 294 9.91 -7.28 22.80
N SER A 295 10.27 -8.42 22.23
CA SER A 295 11.12 -8.47 21.04
C SER A 295 10.50 -7.74 19.84
N SER A 296 9.20 -7.94 19.58
CA SER A 296 8.51 -7.27 18.49
C SER A 296 8.35 -5.77 18.72
N ARG A 297 8.12 -5.35 19.97
CA ARG A 297 8.10 -3.94 20.36
C ARG A 297 9.41 -3.26 20.04
N GLU A 298 10.54 -3.82 20.50
CA GLU A 298 11.87 -3.24 20.27
C GLU A 298 12.23 -3.22 18.77
N GLN A 299 11.90 -4.26 18.02
CA GLN A 299 12.13 -4.28 16.58
C GLN A 299 11.34 -3.17 15.85
N LEU A 300 10.08 -2.95 16.19
CA LEU A 300 9.26 -1.92 15.56
C LEU A 300 9.69 -0.50 15.94
N LYS A 301 10.09 -0.27 17.21
CA LYS A 301 10.67 1.00 17.65
C LYS A 301 11.97 1.30 16.88
N ALA A 302 12.87 0.33 16.77
CA ALA A 302 14.11 0.48 16.03
C ALA A 302 13.85 0.74 14.53
N SER A 303 12.95 -0.04 13.90
CA SER A 303 12.57 0.16 12.50
C SER A 303 12.00 1.55 12.25
N TYR A 304 11.17 2.04 13.17
CA TYR A 304 10.63 3.39 13.09
C TYR A 304 11.76 4.44 13.17
N ILE A 305 12.68 4.33 14.15
CA ILE A 305 13.81 5.26 14.30
C ILE A 305 14.65 5.27 13.02
N PHE A 306 15.03 4.11 12.50
CA PHE A 306 15.82 4.01 11.25
C PHE A 306 15.09 4.63 10.05
N SER A 307 13.77 4.49 9.95
CA SER A 307 12.98 5.13 8.88
C SER A 307 13.06 6.66 8.91
N GLN A 308 13.32 7.25 10.10
CA GLN A 308 13.41 8.71 10.29
C GLN A 308 14.82 9.28 10.05
N GLU A 309 15.82 8.46 9.79
CA GLU A 309 17.20 8.93 9.51
C GLU A 309 17.30 9.69 8.18
N SER A 310 16.46 9.34 7.20
CA SER A 310 16.45 10.01 5.90
C SER A 310 15.39 11.12 5.81
N SER A 311 15.73 12.23 5.15
CA SER A 311 14.74 13.29 4.84
C SER A 311 13.57 12.76 4.02
N LEU A 312 13.83 11.81 3.13
CA LEU A 312 12.79 11.17 2.31
C LEU A 312 11.78 10.40 3.17
N GLY A 313 12.27 9.58 4.12
CA GLY A 313 11.42 8.84 5.06
C GLY A 313 10.54 9.78 5.90
N ARG A 314 11.13 10.85 6.45
CA ARG A 314 10.38 11.88 7.20
C ARG A 314 9.33 12.57 6.34
N MET A 315 9.70 12.95 5.12
CA MET A 315 8.78 13.61 4.18
C MET A 315 7.57 12.73 3.87
N PHE A 316 7.79 11.46 3.50
CA PHE A 316 6.70 10.53 3.19
C PHE A 316 5.80 10.26 4.39
N LYS A 317 6.40 10.00 5.57
CA LYS A 317 5.63 9.77 6.78
C LYS A 317 4.74 10.96 7.12
N ASN A 318 5.33 12.15 7.21
CA ASN A 318 4.58 13.35 7.58
C ASN A 318 3.50 13.69 6.54
N GLY A 319 3.82 13.55 5.25
CA GLY A 319 2.84 13.78 4.18
C GLY A 319 1.68 12.79 4.23
N LYS A 320 1.96 11.51 4.43
CA LYS A 320 0.93 10.47 4.56
C LYS A 320 0.06 10.67 5.80
N ASP A 321 0.68 10.90 6.94
CA ASP A 321 -0.04 11.07 8.21
C ASP A 321 -0.94 12.30 8.16
N GLN A 322 -0.43 13.45 7.70
CA GLN A 322 -1.23 14.67 7.53
C GLN A 322 -2.37 14.47 6.54
N LEU A 323 -2.15 13.76 5.42
CA LEU A 323 -3.16 13.55 4.40
C LEU A 323 -4.28 12.61 4.86
N LEU A 324 -3.93 11.50 5.52
CA LEU A 324 -4.86 10.43 5.84
C LEU A 324 -5.41 10.51 7.27
N LEU A 325 -4.67 11.12 8.20
CA LEU A 325 -5.04 11.22 9.62
C LEU A 325 -5.32 12.68 10.06
N GLY A 326 -5.01 13.67 9.21
CA GLY A 326 -5.17 15.09 9.53
C GLY A 326 -4.16 15.64 10.53
N ARG A 327 -3.16 14.87 10.93
CA ARG A 327 -2.10 15.27 11.85
C ARG A 327 -0.79 14.53 11.58
N THR A 328 0.31 15.06 12.07
CA THR A 328 1.59 14.39 12.16
C THR A 328 1.84 13.92 13.59
N TYR A 329 2.74 12.97 13.77
CA TYR A 329 3.13 12.42 15.07
C TYR A 329 4.59 12.70 15.33
N GLU A 330 4.90 13.16 16.54
CA GLU A 330 6.28 13.25 17.01
C GLU A 330 6.87 11.86 17.27
N GLN A 331 8.20 11.77 17.18
CA GLN A 331 8.89 10.49 17.37
C GLN A 331 8.59 9.88 18.74
N ASP A 332 8.67 10.70 19.80
CA ASP A 332 8.45 10.23 21.19
C ASP A 332 7.01 9.76 21.41
N GLU A 333 6.04 10.35 20.70
CA GLU A 333 4.64 9.92 20.74
C GLU A 333 4.50 8.49 20.18
N ILE A 334 5.14 8.20 19.03
CA ILE A 334 5.12 6.87 18.42
C ILE A 334 5.82 5.85 19.33
N ILE A 335 7.01 6.17 19.83
CA ILE A 335 7.76 5.28 20.74
C ILE A 335 6.94 4.97 21.98
N SER A 336 6.39 6.01 22.62
CA SER A 336 5.53 5.86 23.81
C SER A 336 4.26 5.03 23.51
N SER A 337 3.72 5.11 22.30
CA SER A 337 2.55 4.32 21.91
C SER A 337 2.87 2.82 21.83
N PHE A 338 4.06 2.46 21.32
CA PHE A 338 4.52 1.07 21.36
C PHE A 338 4.76 0.60 22.81
N ASP A 339 5.36 1.44 23.67
CA ASP A 339 5.64 1.09 25.06
C ASP A 339 4.38 0.83 25.89
N LYS A 340 3.28 1.50 25.56
CA LYS A 340 1.98 1.33 26.23
C LYS A 340 1.22 0.06 25.85
N VAL A 341 1.64 -0.64 24.80
CA VAL A 341 0.94 -1.87 24.40
C VAL A 341 1.10 -2.95 25.46
N SER A 342 -0.01 -3.45 25.96
CA SER A 342 -0.09 -4.51 26.96
C SER A 342 -0.53 -5.84 26.35
N HIS A 343 -0.42 -6.93 27.11
CA HIS A 343 -1.00 -8.23 26.73
C HIS A 343 -2.51 -8.15 26.49
N ASP A 344 -3.23 -7.30 27.24
CA ASP A 344 -4.67 -7.11 27.03
C ASP A 344 -4.96 -6.49 25.67
N GLY A 345 -4.19 -5.45 25.26
CA GLY A 345 -4.28 -4.86 23.93
C GLY A 345 -3.98 -5.87 22.80
N ILE A 346 -2.98 -6.74 23.00
CA ILE A 346 -2.71 -7.86 22.08
C ILE A 346 -3.89 -8.84 22.03
N ASN A 347 -4.49 -9.17 23.18
CA ASN A 347 -5.63 -10.08 23.26
C ASN A 347 -6.90 -9.53 22.60
N GLU A 348 -7.05 -8.22 22.49
CA GLU A 348 -8.12 -7.60 21.73
C GLU A 348 -7.91 -7.74 20.22
N VAL A 349 -6.71 -7.40 19.72
CA VAL A 349 -6.45 -7.43 18.28
C VAL A 349 -6.27 -8.85 17.74
N LYS A 350 -5.80 -9.82 18.57
CA LYS A 350 -5.72 -11.22 18.11
C LYS A 350 -7.07 -11.79 17.69
N LYS A 351 -8.17 -11.36 18.31
CA LYS A 351 -9.53 -11.80 17.97
C LYS A 351 -9.92 -11.44 16.53
N LEU A 352 -9.32 -10.40 15.97
CA LEU A 352 -9.59 -9.95 14.61
C LEU A 352 -9.01 -10.89 13.56
N ILE A 353 -7.84 -11.48 13.87
CA ILE A 353 -7.04 -12.21 12.87
C ILE A 353 -6.87 -13.71 13.17
N SER A 354 -7.22 -14.19 14.35
CA SER A 354 -6.95 -15.58 14.74
C SER A 354 -8.02 -16.59 14.32
N ASP A 355 -9.18 -16.16 13.82
CA ASP A 355 -10.20 -17.09 13.36
C ASP A 355 -10.04 -17.43 11.89
N PHE A 356 -9.47 -18.62 11.63
CA PHE A 356 -9.21 -19.11 10.28
C PHE A 356 -10.46 -19.17 9.38
N SER A 357 -11.65 -19.34 9.94
CA SER A 357 -12.91 -19.39 9.17
C SER A 357 -13.27 -18.06 8.48
N ASN A 358 -12.70 -16.96 8.95
CA ASN A 358 -12.91 -15.62 8.39
C ASN A 358 -11.95 -15.29 7.24
N TYR A 359 -11.03 -16.19 6.87
CA TYR A 359 -10.05 -15.89 5.84
C TYR A 359 -10.58 -16.17 4.44
N SER A 360 -10.44 -15.18 3.57
CA SER A 360 -10.45 -15.38 2.12
C SER A 360 -9.15 -16.02 1.67
N LEU A 361 -9.19 -16.80 0.61
CA LEU A 361 -8.01 -17.43 0.01
C LEU A 361 -7.92 -17.09 -1.47
N ALA A 362 -6.82 -16.46 -1.87
CA ALA A 362 -6.36 -16.39 -3.25
C ALA A 362 -5.19 -17.36 -3.45
N LEU A 363 -5.31 -18.21 -4.47
CA LEU A 363 -4.30 -19.19 -4.83
C LEU A 363 -3.92 -19.03 -6.30
N VAL A 364 -2.64 -18.85 -6.57
CA VAL A 364 -2.06 -18.95 -7.92
C VAL A 364 -1.21 -20.20 -7.98
N SER A 365 -1.52 -21.12 -8.89
CA SER A 365 -0.83 -22.42 -9.00
C SER A 365 -0.90 -22.99 -10.41
N ASN A 366 -0.07 -24.00 -10.72
CA ASN A 366 -0.07 -24.63 -12.05
C ASN A 366 -1.28 -25.55 -12.31
N LYS A 367 -2.06 -25.87 -11.28
CA LYS A 367 -3.27 -26.66 -11.37
C LYS A 367 -4.46 -25.89 -10.79
N ARG A 368 -5.65 -26.15 -11.31
CA ARG A 368 -6.86 -25.71 -10.62
C ARG A 368 -7.06 -26.55 -9.36
N VAL A 369 -7.17 -25.89 -8.22
CA VAL A 369 -7.40 -26.50 -6.92
C VAL A 369 -8.77 -26.08 -6.42
N ASP A 370 -9.50 -27.00 -5.81
CA ASP A 370 -10.71 -26.68 -5.06
C ASP A 370 -10.32 -26.01 -3.73
N VAL A 371 -10.17 -24.69 -3.76
CA VAL A 371 -9.72 -23.90 -2.62
C VAL A 371 -10.70 -23.94 -1.43
N ARG A 372 -11.98 -24.25 -1.65
CA ARG A 372 -12.94 -24.44 -0.56
C ARG A 372 -12.59 -25.69 0.24
N ARG A 373 -12.34 -26.82 -0.45
CA ARG A 373 -11.90 -28.06 0.22
C ARG A 373 -10.56 -27.88 0.94
N LEU A 374 -9.64 -27.10 0.33
CA LEU A 374 -8.36 -26.78 0.96
C LEU A 374 -8.56 -26.04 2.29
N MET A 375 -9.47 -25.07 2.35
CA MET A 375 -9.79 -24.32 3.57
C MET A 375 -10.52 -25.18 4.63
N GLU A 376 -11.30 -26.15 4.20
CA GLU A 376 -12.04 -27.06 5.09
C GLU A 376 -11.19 -28.26 5.57
N ASN A 377 -9.89 -28.34 5.19
CA ASN A 377 -9.00 -29.52 5.44
C ASN A 377 -9.63 -30.86 4.98
N ARG A 378 -10.35 -30.87 3.85
CA ARG A 378 -11.02 -32.05 3.29
C ARG A 378 -10.36 -32.59 2.01
N ILE A 379 -9.05 -32.31 1.83
CA ILE A 379 -8.26 -32.83 0.71
C ILE A 379 -7.39 -33.96 1.17
#